data_339b432062886b2b44c08c8567381d60
#
_entry.id   339b432062886b2b44c08c8567381d60
#
_cell.length_a   1.000
_cell.length_b   1.000
_cell.length_c   1.000
_cell.angle_alpha   90.00
_cell.angle_beta   90.00
_cell.angle_gamma   90.00
#
_symmetry.space_group_name_H-M   'P 1'
#
loop_
_entity.id
_entity.type
_entity.pdbx_description
1 polymer ?
#
loop_
_entity_poly.entity_id
_entity_poly.type
_entity_poly.pdbx_seq_one_letter_code
_entity_poly.pdbx_strand_id
1 'polypeptide(L)'
;MTLTASQAFAQTPYSTSSASRSIATGDGGELATPTGNELSAGVSSYTYNEPGTNSISIHGPKFVAEYTGTFWISKGSHWFGQAQARGLVGNTAYHGWCYPFVITPDSASPNGYALGVGDSSPCSESGDRDWYLEGRGLIGKDLIAHGWALSPYSGMGLRHLSNGIGGVPNYRTENYLYLPLGATMRMFVASNRPLSFTLEYDRLLHGWNTTRDSRLGGGDVPATPTTPAFTVDGFTDISFSQSSGWALRASAKVPVTRRWSVEPYYVYWNVKASPVNYETATFTVNNITVQQQLGAYEPDNNTSEFGVRLGFRF
;
A
#
# COMPACT_ATOMS: atom_id res chain seq x y z
N MET A 1 25.33 84.42 30.50
CA MET A 1 24.38 83.68 31.36
C MET A 1 23.95 82.44 30.62
N THR A 2 24.62 81.36 30.89
CA THR A 2 24.35 80.05 30.19
C THR A 2 24.20 78.96 31.25
N LEU A 3 23.01 78.44 31.39
CA LEU A 3 22.68 77.34 32.30
C LEU A 3 22.81 76.02 31.53
N THR A 4 23.74 75.22 31.96
CA THR A 4 23.91 73.86 31.52
C THR A 4 23.14 72.89 32.44
N ALA A 5 22.15 72.21 31.94
CA ALA A 5 21.46 71.11 32.64
C ALA A 5 22.09 69.79 32.26
N SER A 6 22.77 69.16 33.22
CA SER A 6 23.23 67.71 33.07
C SER A 6 22.10 66.79 33.40
N GLN A 7 21.70 65.96 32.42
CA GLN A 7 20.82 64.80 32.66
C GLN A 7 21.68 63.58 32.94
N ALA A 8 21.52 63.01 34.12
CA ALA A 8 22.09 61.75 34.52
C ALA A 8 21.18 60.62 33.98
N PHE A 9 21.70 59.78 33.05
CA PHE A 9 21.06 58.57 32.65
C PHE A 9 21.33 57.50 33.72
N ALA A 10 20.27 57.10 34.42
CA ALA A 10 20.29 55.91 35.27
C ALA A 10 20.29 54.69 34.40
N GLN A 11 21.40 53.93 34.35
CA GLN A 11 21.48 52.60 33.77
C GLN A 11 20.80 51.64 34.74
N THR A 12 19.66 51.11 34.32
CA THR A 12 19.04 49.90 34.93
C THR A 12 19.91 48.69 34.63
N PRO A 13 20.29 47.90 35.63
CA PRO A 13 21.05 46.68 35.38
C PRO A 13 20.15 45.70 34.62
N TYR A 14 20.61 45.27 33.43
CA TYR A 14 20.03 44.15 32.69
C TYR A 14 20.21 42.89 33.54
N SER A 15 19.14 42.44 34.18
CA SER A 15 19.05 41.11 34.80
C SER A 15 19.03 40.10 33.68
N THR A 16 20.16 39.49 33.36
CA THR A 16 20.21 38.25 32.61
C THR A 16 19.64 37.16 33.50
N SER A 17 18.33 37.03 33.55
CA SER A 17 17.73 35.77 33.98
C SER A 17 18.08 34.71 32.94
N SER A 18 19.16 33.99 33.19
CA SER A 18 19.35 32.66 32.64
C SER A 18 18.16 31.83 33.10
N ALA A 19 17.11 31.81 32.28
CA ALA A 19 16.05 30.85 32.43
C ALA A 19 16.71 29.50 32.25
N SER A 20 17.17 28.90 33.34
CA SER A 20 17.42 27.50 33.43
C SER A 20 16.13 26.83 33.01
N ARG A 21 16.09 26.39 31.73
CA ARG A 21 15.02 25.49 31.26
C ARG A 21 15.08 24.29 32.20
N SER A 22 14.25 24.30 33.23
CA SER A 22 13.94 23.05 33.92
C SER A 22 13.40 22.12 32.86
N ILE A 23 14.23 21.19 32.41
CA ILE A 23 13.78 19.99 31.69
C ILE A 23 12.82 19.39 32.69
N ALA A 24 11.52 19.57 32.43
CA ALA A 24 10.46 19.00 33.23
C ALA A 24 10.67 17.45 33.20
N THR A 25 11.28 16.94 34.25
CA THR A 25 11.33 15.53 34.60
C THR A 25 9.96 15.18 35.16
N GLY A 26 8.96 15.15 34.27
CA GLY A 26 7.61 14.82 34.65
C GLY A 26 6.84 14.42 33.41
N ASP A 27 6.47 13.19 33.33
CA ASP A 27 5.43 12.62 32.47
C ASP A 27 5.71 12.46 30.98
N GLY A 28 6.94 12.33 30.50
CA GLY A 28 7.22 11.94 29.11
C GLY A 28 6.45 12.69 28.00
N GLY A 29 5.81 13.82 28.34
CA GLY A 29 4.67 14.41 27.64
C GLY A 29 4.89 14.78 26.18
N GLU A 30 6.11 15.12 25.79
CA GLU A 30 6.41 15.45 24.38
C GLU A 30 7.00 14.28 23.58
N LEU A 31 7.57 13.28 24.25
CA LEU A 31 8.14 12.08 23.63
C LEU A 31 7.18 10.89 23.61
N ALA A 32 6.15 10.90 24.44
CA ALA A 32 5.10 9.88 24.41
C ALA A 32 4.35 9.87 23.09
N THR A 33 3.74 8.76 22.75
CA THR A 33 2.86 8.65 21.58
C THR A 33 1.72 9.67 21.72
N PRO A 34 1.63 10.63 20.79
CA PRO A 34 0.61 11.67 20.90
C PRO A 34 -0.77 11.09 20.62
N THR A 35 -1.69 11.28 21.57
CA THR A 35 -3.10 10.87 21.44
C THR A 35 -3.92 11.91 20.67
N GLY A 36 -5.10 11.51 20.20
CA GLY A 36 -6.02 12.31 19.40
C GLY A 36 -6.14 11.80 17.97
N ASN A 37 -6.65 12.63 17.11
CA ASN A 37 -6.95 12.28 15.73
C ASN A 37 -5.99 13.03 14.80
N GLU A 38 -5.58 12.35 13.74
CA GLU A 38 -4.78 12.92 12.67
C GLU A 38 -5.36 12.49 11.31
N LEU A 39 -5.51 13.44 10.41
CA LEU A 39 -5.81 13.21 9.01
C LEU A 39 -4.60 13.63 8.19
N SER A 40 -4.17 12.78 7.26
CA SER A 40 -3.09 13.13 6.34
C SER A 40 -3.50 12.87 4.90
N ALA A 41 -2.93 13.67 3.98
CA ALA A 41 -3.11 13.52 2.56
C ALA A 41 -1.80 13.80 1.82
N GLY A 42 -1.63 13.19 0.65
CA GLY A 42 -0.40 13.34 -0.11
C GLY A 42 -0.43 12.64 -1.46
N VAL A 43 0.77 12.41 -1.97
CA VAL A 43 1.00 11.76 -3.25
C VAL A 43 2.06 10.68 -3.11
N SER A 44 1.97 9.66 -3.95
CA SER A 44 2.96 8.58 -4.00
C SER A 44 3.24 8.15 -5.44
N SER A 45 4.42 7.59 -5.64
CA SER A 45 4.77 6.74 -6.77
C SER A 45 4.53 5.30 -6.37
N TYR A 46 3.77 4.58 -7.17
CA TYR A 46 3.38 3.19 -6.96
C TYR A 46 3.90 2.33 -8.08
N THR A 47 4.43 1.16 -7.74
CA THR A 47 4.86 0.14 -8.70
C THR A 47 4.50 -1.24 -8.17
N TYR A 48 3.82 -2.02 -8.97
CA TYR A 48 3.59 -3.45 -8.81
C TYR A 48 4.39 -4.20 -9.86
N ASN A 49 5.05 -5.29 -9.51
CA ASN A 49 5.81 -6.12 -10.44
C ASN A 49 5.54 -7.60 -10.18
N GLU A 50 5.47 -8.36 -11.27
CA GLU A 50 5.57 -9.82 -11.28
C GLU A 50 6.93 -10.19 -11.91
N PRO A 51 7.94 -10.56 -11.09
CA PRO A 51 9.25 -10.93 -11.61
C PRO A 51 9.20 -12.27 -12.32
N GLY A 52 9.91 -12.41 -13.43
CA GLY A 52 9.98 -13.65 -14.19
C GLY A 52 10.47 -13.42 -15.61
N THR A 53 10.42 -14.47 -16.44
CA THR A 53 10.86 -14.41 -17.86
C THR A 53 9.99 -13.42 -18.64
N ASN A 54 8.69 -13.37 -18.33
CA ASN A 54 7.71 -12.45 -18.90
C ASN A 54 7.28 -11.48 -17.79
N SER A 55 8.20 -10.61 -17.36
CA SER A 55 7.93 -9.66 -16.28
C SER A 55 6.78 -8.72 -16.62
N ILE A 56 5.90 -8.52 -15.63
CA ILE A 56 4.80 -7.56 -15.69
C ILE A 56 5.10 -6.44 -14.72
N SER A 57 4.79 -5.21 -15.11
CA SER A 57 4.80 -4.07 -14.20
C SER A 57 3.56 -3.20 -14.38
N ILE A 58 3.01 -2.74 -13.26
CA ILE A 58 1.93 -1.76 -13.21
C ILE A 58 2.45 -0.59 -12.37
N HIS A 59 2.52 0.61 -12.93
CA HIS A 59 3.05 1.75 -12.22
C HIS A 59 2.29 3.05 -12.50
N GLY A 60 2.33 3.96 -11.54
CA GLY A 60 1.72 5.28 -11.72
C GLY A 60 1.70 6.10 -10.43
N PRO A 61 1.38 7.39 -10.54
CA PRO A 61 1.15 8.24 -9.39
C PRO A 61 -0.19 7.91 -8.74
N LYS A 62 -0.24 8.00 -7.38
CA LYS A 62 -1.47 7.84 -6.60
C LYS A 62 -1.65 8.98 -5.61
N PHE A 63 -2.87 9.39 -5.39
CA PHE A 63 -3.26 10.20 -4.23
C PHE A 63 -3.44 9.29 -3.03
N VAL A 64 -2.96 9.73 -1.88
CA VAL A 64 -3.07 9.02 -0.59
C VAL A 64 -3.84 9.87 0.40
N ALA A 65 -4.72 9.22 1.17
CA ALA A 65 -5.32 9.79 2.37
C ALA A 65 -5.22 8.76 3.50
N GLU A 66 -4.95 9.22 4.71
CA GLU A 66 -4.88 8.36 5.89
C GLU A 66 -5.46 9.07 7.11
N TYR A 67 -6.24 8.33 7.88
CA TYR A 67 -6.72 8.71 9.20
C TYR A 67 -6.04 7.86 10.26
N THR A 68 -5.62 8.48 11.35
CA THR A 68 -5.06 7.81 12.54
C THR A 68 -5.74 8.34 13.79
N GLY A 69 -6.41 7.46 14.53
CA GLY A 69 -6.92 7.71 15.87
C GLY A 69 -6.05 7.02 16.91
N THR A 70 -5.53 7.76 17.90
CA THR A 70 -4.67 7.23 18.96
C THR A 70 -5.25 7.54 20.32
N PHE A 71 -5.28 6.56 21.22
CA PHE A 71 -5.81 6.70 22.58
C PHE A 71 -4.97 5.93 23.59
N TRP A 72 -4.99 6.39 24.84
CA TRP A 72 -4.37 5.66 25.93
C TRP A 72 -5.24 4.48 26.37
N ILE A 73 -4.67 3.29 26.39
CA ILE A 73 -5.25 2.12 27.08
C ILE A 73 -4.94 2.24 28.57
N SER A 74 -3.70 2.63 28.92
CA SER A 74 -3.27 2.89 30.29
C SER A 74 -2.22 4.00 30.27
N LYS A 75 -2.61 5.20 30.74
CA LYS A 75 -1.71 6.38 30.76
C LYS A 75 -0.53 6.18 31.71
N GLY A 76 -0.76 5.60 32.89
CA GLY A 76 0.28 5.42 33.91
C GLY A 76 1.36 4.39 33.53
N SER A 77 1.03 3.42 32.67
CA SER A 77 1.98 2.42 32.15
C SER A 77 2.36 2.64 30.68
N HIS A 78 1.94 3.77 30.09
CA HIS A 78 2.24 4.21 28.74
C HIS A 78 1.78 3.23 27.62
N TRP A 79 0.71 2.47 27.85
CA TRP A 79 0.10 1.64 26.81
C TRP A 79 -0.87 2.47 25.98
N PHE A 80 -0.76 2.37 24.65
CA PHE A 80 -1.65 3.02 23.72
C PHE A 80 -2.31 2.04 22.75
N GLY A 81 -3.49 2.41 22.26
CA GLY A 81 -4.16 1.81 21.12
C GLY A 81 -4.18 2.76 19.95
N GLN A 82 -4.13 2.23 18.73
CA GLN A 82 -4.19 3.03 17.52
C GLN A 82 -5.07 2.35 16.48
N ALA A 83 -5.97 3.10 15.86
CA ALA A 83 -6.76 2.69 14.71
C ALA A 83 -6.34 3.53 13.50
N GLN A 84 -6.08 2.87 12.38
CA GLN A 84 -5.67 3.54 11.15
C GLN A 84 -6.53 3.08 9.99
N ALA A 85 -6.88 4.02 9.11
CA ALA A 85 -7.53 3.76 7.83
C ALA A 85 -6.77 4.53 6.75
N ARG A 86 -6.36 3.85 5.69
CA ARG A 86 -5.58 4.42 4.60
C ARG A 86 -6.21 4.06 3.26
N GLY A 87 -6.27 5.03 2.34
CA GLY A 87 -6.75 4.82 0.99
C GLY A 87 -5.80 5.44 -0.03
N LEU A 88 -5.62 4.75 -1.16
CA LEU A 88 -4.90 5.27 -2.32
C LEU A 88 -5.74 5.07 -3.57
N VAL A 89 -5.64 6.02 -4.50
CA VAL A 89 -6.27 5.94 -5.81
C VAL A 89 -5.44 6.67 -6.85
N GLY A 90 -5.33 6.09 -8.04
CA GLY A 90 -4.66 6.70 -9.17
C GLY A 90 -4.93 5.95 -10.48
N ASN A 91 -4.40 6.47 -11.56
CA ASN A 91 -4.35 5.78 -12.83
C ASN A 91 -2.95 5.21 -13.02
N THR A 92 -2.89 3.98 -13.50
CA THR A 92 -1.64 3.26 -13.70
C THR A 92 -1.45 2.89 -15.16
N ALA A 93 -0.21 2.60 -15.53
CA ALA A 93 0.17 2.03 -16.79
C ALA A 93 0.62 0.58 -16.58
N TYR A 94 0.09 -0.33 -17.38
CA TYR A 94 0.50 -1.71 -17.46
C TYR A 94 1.56 -1.87 -18.54
N HIS A 95 2.63 -2.60 -18.23
CA HIS A 95 3.64 -3.06 -19.17
C HIS A 95 3.88 -4.54 -18.92
N GLY A 96 3.71 -5.36 -19.95
CA GLY A 96 3.82 -6.80 -19.79
C GLY A 96 3.65 -7.54 -21.11
N TRP A 97 2.96 -8.66 -21.05
CA TRP A 97 2.81 -9.58 -22.16
C TRP A 97 1.33 -9.91 -22.39
N CYS A 98 0.93 -9.88 -23.64
CA CYS A 98 -0.39 -10.30 -24.09
C CYS A 98 -0.29 -11.67 -24.77
N TYR A 99 -1.23 -12.53 -24.46
CA TYR A 99 -1.29 -13.90 -24.95
C TYR A 99 -2.56 -14.04 -25.80
N PRO A 100 -2.45 -14.27 -27.12
CA PRO A 100 -3.61 -14.55 -27.94
C PRO A 100 -4.19 -15.93 -27.58
N PHE A 101 -5.49 -16.09 -27.67
CA PHE A 101 -6.11 -17.41 -27.60
C PHE A 101 -5.83 -18.18 -28.89
N VAL A 102 -5.52 -19.46 -28.75
CA VAL A 102 -5.29 -20.41 -29.84
C VAL A 102 -6.04 -21.70 -29.54
N ILE A 103 -6.34 -22.49 -30.59
CA ILE A 103 -6.85 -23.82 -30.47
C ILE A 103 -5.86 -24.84 -31.04
N THR A 104 -5.74 -25.99 -30.39
CA THR A 104 -4.92 -27.10 -30.85
C THR A 104 -5.81 -28.36 -31.06
N PRO A 105 -5.54 -29.20 -32.05
CA PRO A 105 -6.31 -30.44 -32.25
C PRO A 105 -6.29 -31.28 -30.98
N ASP A 106 -7.48 -31.70 -30.53
CA ASP A 106 -7.67 -32.60 -29.40
C ASP A 106 -8.83 -33.57 -29.68
N SER A 107 -8.49 -34.82 -29.93
CA SER A 107 -9.47 -35.88 -30.24
C SER A 107 -10.38 -36.26 -29.06
N ALA A 108 -10.01 -35.84 -27.83
CA ALA A 108 -10.84 -36.07 -26.65
C ALA A 108 -11.93 -35.00 -26.50
N SER A 109 -11.75 -33.85 -27.13
CA SER A 109 -12.73 -32.77 -27.08
C SER A 109 -13.88 -32.99 -28.09
N PRO A 110 -15.14 -32.73 -27.70
CA PRO A 110 -16.30 -32.90 -28.58
C PRO A 110 -16.25 -32.09 -29.89
N ASN A 111 -15.59 -30.94 -29.89
CA ASN A 111 -15.38 -30.10 -31.06
C ASN A 111 -14.06 -30.37 -31.80
N GLY A 112 -13.27 -31.36 -31.35
CA GLY A 112 -11.97 -31.72 -31.90
C GLY A 112 -10.81 -30.85 -31.55
N TYR A 113 -10.98 -29.89 -30.62
CA TYR A 113 -9.96 -28.90 -30.26
C TYR A 113 -9.92 -28.63 -28.76
N ALA A 114 -8.74 -28.26 -28.27
CA ALA A 114 -8.52 -27.67 -26.94
C ALA A 114 -8.15 -26.21 -27.09
N LEU A 115 -8.69 -25.34 -26.19
CA LEU A 115 -8.33 -23.95 -26.06
C LEU A 115 -7.03 -23.80 -25.28
N GLY A 116 -6.16 -22.95 -25.73
CA GLY A 116 -4.90 -22.61 -25.07
C GLY A 116 -4.50 -21.16 -25.33
N VAL A 117 -3.30 -20.81 -24.89
CA VAL A 117 -2.67 -19.52 -25.17
C VAL A 117 -1.53 -19.71 -26.14
N GLY A 118 -1.42 -18.82 -27.11
CA GLY A 118 -0.35 -18.82 -28.10
C GLY A 118 0.90 -18.07 -27.59
N ASP A 119 1.83 -17.83 -28.53
CA ASP A 119 3.05 -17.09 -28.22
C ASP A 119 2.72 -15.69 -27.73
N SER A 120 3.38 -15.31 -26.63
CA SER A 120 3.22 -14.00 -26.04
C SER A 120 3.89 -12.90 -26.86
N SER A 121 3.31 -11.70 -26.85
CA SER A 121 3.90 -10.50 -27.41
C SER A 121 3.91 -9.36 -26.37
N PRO A 122 4.93 -8.47 -26.39
CA PRO A 122 4.91 -7.31 -25.53
C PRO A 122 3.66 -6.46 -25.76
N CYS A 123 3.02 -6.04 -24.69
CA CYS A 123 1.90 -5.11 -24.74
C CYS A 123 1.94 -4.10 -23.59
N SER A 124 1.29 -2.97 -23.82
CA SER A 124 1.17 -1.94 -22.78
C SER A 124 -0.17 -1.24 -22.88
N GLU A 125 -0.72 -0.89 -21.74
CA GLU A 125 -1.96 -0.14 -21.59
C GLU A 125 -1.76 0.98 -20.57
N SER A 126 -2.59 2.00 -20.61
CA SER A 126 -2.49 3.13 -19.68
C SER A 126 -3.86 3.68 -19.37
N GLY A 127 -3.97 4.30 -18.17
CA GLY A 127 -5.20 4.94 -17.72
C GLY A 127 -6.13 4.03 -16.91
N ASP A 128 -5.70 2.82 -16.61
CA ASP A 128 -6.47 1.92 -15.76
C ASP A 128 -6.52 2.42 -14.31
N ARG A 129 -7.71 2.39 -13.74
CA ARG A 129 -7.92 2.82 -12.38
C ARG A 129 -7.45 1.75 -11.40
N ASP A 130 -6.57 2.16 -10.50
CA ASP A 130 -6.01 1.33 -9.45
C ASP A 130 -6.22 2.03 -8.08
N TRP A 131 -6.69 1.29 -7.10
CA TRP A 131 -6.92 1.82 -5.77
C TRP A 131 -6.76 0.73 -4.71
N TYR A 132 -6.40 1.13 -3.48
CA TYR A 132 -6.51 0.25 -2.34
C TYR A 132 -7.04 0.95 -1.09
N LEU A 133 -7.63 0.15 -0.21
CA LEU A 133 -8.00 0.53 1.14
C LEU A 133 -7.28 -0.38 2.13
N GLU A 134 -6.84 0.18 3.23
CA GLU A 134 -6.15 -0.53 4.30
C GLU A 134 -6.71 -0.06 5.65
N GLY A 135 -7.05 -1.02 6.52
CA GLY A 135 -7.46 -0.79 7.89
C GLY A 135 -6.55 -1.51 8.86
N ARG A 136 -6.14 -0.85 9.98
CA ARG A 136 -5.24 -1.43 10.97
C ARG A 136 -5.68 -1.10 12.39
N GLY A 137 -5.54 -2.08 13.29
CA GLY A 137 -5.66 -1.89 14.73
C GLY A 137 -4.35 -2.28 15.40
N LEU A 138 -3.75 -1.37 16.17
CA LEU A 138 -2.44 -1.53 16.78
C LEU A 138 -2.51 -1.34 18.30
N ILE A 139 -1.66 -2.05 19.02
CA ILE A 139 -1.40 -1.86 20.45
C ILE A 139 0.10 -1.71 20.64
N GLY A 140 0.51 -0.70 21.38
CA GLY A 140 1.91 -0.43 21.64
C GLY A 140 2.15 0.12 23.05
N LYS A 141 3.42 0.26 23.39
CA LYS A 141 3.86 0.79 24.66
C LYS A 141 5.03 1.76 24.46
N ASP A 142 4.95 2.93 25.07
CA ASP A 142 6.07 3.85 25.08
C ASP A 142 7.10 3.47 26.14
N LEU A 143 8.35 3.34 25.70
CA LEU A 143 9.55 3.18 26.52
C LEU A 143 10.29 4.51 26.43
N ILE A 144 10.12 5.36 27.46
CA ILE A 144 10.63 6.73 27.47
C ILE A 144 11.93 6.76 28.26
N ALA A 145 12.97 7.33 27.66
CA ALA A 145 14.26 7.59 28.26
C ALA A 145 14.63 9.07 28.14
N HIS A 146 15.78 9.46 28.72
CA HIS A 146 16.22 10.84 28.63
C HIS A 146 16.53 11.26 27.18
N GLY A 147 15.70 12.15 26.61
CA GLY A 147 15.87 12.72 25.28
C GLY A 147 15.35 11.89 24.11
N TRP A 148 14.83 10.67 24.33
CA TRP A 148 14.23 9.84 23.30
C TRP A 148 13.14 8.91 23.86
N ALA A 149 12.29 8.41 22.97
CA ALA A 149 11.34 7.34 23.27
C ALA A 149 11.32 6.32 22.16
N LEU A 150 11.14 5.05 22.53
CA LEU A 150 10.90 3.94 21.61
C LEU A 150 9.52 3.37 21.91
N SER A 151 8.71 3.21 20.87
CA SER A 151 7.34 2.73 20.97
C SER A 151 7.15 1.49 20.12
N PRO A 152 7.53 0.28 20.63
CA PRO A 152 7.19 -0.97 19.97
C PRO A 152 5.68 -1.17 19.95
N TYR A 153 5.20 -1.78 18.87
CA TYR A 153 3.79 -2.09 18.68
C TYR A 153 3.59 -3.33 17.81
N SER A 154 2.39 -3.90 17.92
CA SER A 154 1.88 -4.94 17.04
C SER A 154 0.37 -4.81 16.90
N GLY A 155 -0.24 -5.62 16.06
CA GLY A 155 -1.69 -5.59 15.85
C GLY A 155 -2.16 -6.47 14.71
N MET A 156 -3.19 -6.02 14.02
CA MET A 156 -3.75 -6.66 12.83
C MET A 156 -4.01 -5.63 11.77
N GLY A 157 -3.78 -6.00 10.51
CA GLY A 157 -4.08 -5.19 9.35
C GLY A 157 -4.80 -5.98 8.26
N LEU A 158 -5.68 -5.28 7.55
CA LEU A 158 -6.38 -5.77 6.36
C LEU A 158 -6.17 -4.76 5.23
N ARG A 159 -5.69 -5.22 4.09
CA ARG A 159 -5.53 -4.44 2.86
C ARG A 159 -6.41 -5.04 1.78
N HIS A 160 -7.15 -4.21 1.06
CA HIS A 160 -7.93 -4.54 -0.12
C HIS A 160 -7.42 -3.71 -1.30
N LEU A 161 -6.88 -4.34 -2.31
CA LEU A 161 -6.39 -3.74 -3.54
C LEU A 161 -7.33 -4.10 -4.69
N SER A 162 -7.57 -3.17 -5.60
CA SER A 162 -8.37 -3.39 -6.81
C SER A 162 -7.71 -2.72 -8.01
N ASN A 163 -7.43 -3.52 -9.03
CA ASN A 163 -6.82 -3.09 -10.29
C ASN A 163 -7.84 -3.19 -11.42
N GLY A 164 -7.84 -2.20 -12.33
CA GLY A 164 -8.43 -2.31 -13.65
C GLY A 164 -7.39 -2.81 -14.64
N ILE A 165 -7.82 -3.49 -15.69
CA ILE A 165 -6.98 -3.89 -16.83
C ILE A 165 -7.85 -3.79 -18.09
N GLY A 166 -7.30 -3.27 -19.19
CA GLY A 166 -7.98 -3.23 -20.49
C GLY A 166 -9.28 -2.45 -20.50
N GLY A 167 -9.39 -1.40 -19.68
CA GLY A 167 -10.64 -0.65 -19.51
C GLY A 167 -11.71 -1.38 -18.67
N VAL A 168 -11.43 -2.58 -18.15
CA VAL A 168 -12.33 -3.32 -17.25
C VAL A 168 -12.05 -2.91 -15.80
N PRO A 169 -12.94 -2.12 -15.17
CA PRO A 169 -12.71 -1.67 -13.79
C PRO A 169 -12.85 -2.82 -12.80
N ASN A 170 -12.03 -2.81 -11.74
CA ASN A 170 -12.01 -3.83 -10.69
C ASN A 170 -11.89 -5.27 -11.27
N TYR A 171 -11.08 -5.41 -12.30
CA TYR A 171 -10.82 -6.71 -12.93
C TYR A 171 -10.19 -7.68 -11.93
N ARG A 172 -9.21 -7.22 -11.17
CA ARG A 172 -8.51 -8.02 -10.17
C ARG A 172 -8.66 -7.37 -8.79
N THR A 173 -8.91 -8.21 -7.79
CA THR A 173 -8.95 -7.78 -6.38
C THR A 173 -8.03 -8.66 -5.55
N GLU A 174 -7.25 -8.03 -4.67
CA GLU A 174 -6.32 -8.70 -3.76
C GLU A 174 -6.60 -8.26 -2.33
N ASN A 175 -6.68 -9.23 -1.43
CA ASN A 175 -6.92 -8.97 -0.02
C ASN A 175 -5.82 -9.61 0.81
N TYR A 176 -5.23 -8.86 1.72
CA TYR A 176 -4.15 -9.32 2.59
C TYR A 176 -4.51 -9.07 4.06
N LEU A 177 -4.65 -10.17 4.80
CA LEU A 177 -4.67 -10.14 6.27
C LEU A 177 -3.25 -10.32 6.75
N TYR A 178 -2.76 -9.43 7.63
CA TYR A 178 -1.37 -9.44 8.07
C TYR A 178 -1.21 -9.01 9.53
N LEU A 179 -0.05 -9.39 10.11
CA LEU A 179 0.40 -9.04 11.43
C LEU A 179 1.53 -8.00 11.32
N PRO A 180 1.31 -6.73 11.71
CA PRO A 180 2.37 -5.74 11.82
C PRO A 180 3.18 -5.92 13.10
N LEU A 181 4.50 -5.76 12.97
CA LEU A 181 5.49 -5.72 14.06
C LEU A 181 6.38 -4.51 13.82
N GLY A 182 6.23 -3.46 14.61
CA GLY A 182 6.92 -2.22 14.35
C GLY A 182 7.39 -1.49 15.60
N ALA A 183 8.17 -0.46 15.38
CA ALA A 183 8.56 0.47 16.42
C ALA A 183 8.67 1.89 15.86
N THR A 184 8.24 2.87 16.66
CA THR A 184 8.47 4.29 16.38
C THR A 184 9.46 4.84 17.39
N MET A 185 10.55 5.40 16.90
CA MET A 185 11.52 6.16 17.69
C MET A 185 11.21 7.64 17.59
N ARG A 186 11.18 8.34 18.71
CA ARG A 186 11.00 9.80 18.81
C ARG A 186 12.18 10.43 19.54
N MET A 187 12.70 11.52 18.98
CA MET A 187 13.84 12.25 19.58
C MET A 187 13.80 13.72 19.23
N PHE A 188 14.37 14.56 20.09
CA PHE A 188 14.62 15.97 19.80
C PHE A 188 15.95 16.10 19.06
N VAL A 189 15.94 16.60 17.82
CA VAL A 189 17.17 16.79 17.04
C VAL A 189 17.67 18.23 17.14
N ALA A 190 16.86 19.22 16.78
CA ALA A 190 17.26 20.64 16.82
C ALA A 190 16.10 21.58 17.14
N SER A 191 14.91 21.03 17.34
CA SER A 191 13.68 21.80 17.63
C SER A 191 13.07 21.34 18.95
N ASN A 192 12.14 22.13 19.48
CA ASN A 192 11.35 21.74 20.64
C ASN A 192 10.30 20.68 20.33
N ARG A 193 10.32 20.06 19.14
CA ARG A 193 9.37 19.06 18.71
C ARG A 193 10.09 17.79 18.30
N PRO A 194 9.63 16.62 18.76
CA PRO A 194 10.32 15.39 18.45
C PRO A 194 10.10 14.99 16.98
N LEU A 195 11.19 14.66 16.31
CA LEU A 195 11.20 13.92 15.06
C LEU A 195 10.85 12.46 15.35
N SER A 196 10.04 11.85 14.50
CA SER A 196 9.64 10.44 14.65
C SER A 196 10.12 9.62 13.46
N PHE A 197 10.72 8.46 13.72
CA PHE A 197 11.09 7.46 12.74
C PHE A 197 10.33 6.18 13.04
N THR A 198 9.66 5.63 12.04
CA THR A 198 8.93 4.36 12.17
C THR A 198 9.55 3.34 11.23
N LEU A 199 9.77 2.14 11.75
CA LEU A 199 10.11 0.96 10.99
C LEU A 199 9.16 -0.17 11.37
N GLU A 200 8.63 -0.86 10.37
CA GLU A 200 7.65 -1.92 10.59
C GLU A 200 7.87 -3.07 9.59
N TYR A 201 7.71 -4.27 10.08
CA TYR A 201 7.63 -5.51 9.32
C TYR A 201 6.22 -6.06 9.40
N ASP A 202 5.60 -6.35 8.24
CA ASP A 202 4.29 -6.99 8.18
C ASP A 202 4.47 -8.45 7.76
N ARG A 203 3.91 -9.38 8.52
CA ARG A 203 3.82 -10.78 8.15
C ARG A 203 2.47 -11.07 7.52
N LEU A 204 2.43 -11.49 6.26
CA LEU A 204 1.21 -11.98 5.63
C LEU A 204 0.71 -13.22 6.38
N LEU A 205 -0.52 -13.19 6.85
CA LEU A 205 -1.20 -14.33 7.48
C LEU A 205 -2.03 -15.09 6.44
N HIS A 206 -2.72 -14.36 5.58
CA HIS A 206 -3.54 -14.92 4.51
C HIS A 206 -3.79 -13.88 3.42
N GLY A 207 -3.60 -14.28 2.17
CA GLY A 207 -3.98 -13.53 0.98
C GLY A 207 -5.06 -14.29 0.20
N TRP A 208 -6.06 -13.57 -0.29
CA TRP A 208 -7.04 -14.11 -1.22
C TRP A 208 -7.29 -13.11 -2.35
N ASN A 209 -7.19 -13.61 -3.56
CA ASN A 209 -7.29 -12.81 -4.78
C ASN A 209 -8.41 -13.36 -5.65
N THR A 210 -9.03 -12.50 -6.41
CA THR A 210 -10.02 -12.89 -7.41
C THR A 210 -9.77 -12.13 -8.69
N THR A 211 -9.62 -12.85 -9.79
CA THR A 211 -9.59 -12.30 -11.14
C THR A 211 -10.95 -12.53 -11.78
N ARG A 212 -11.54 -11.46 -12.31
CA ARG A 212 -12.90 -11.49 -12.86
C ARG A 212 -12.86 -11.68 -14.37
N ASP A 213 -12.44 -12.87 -14.79
CA ASP A 213 -12.32 -13.21 -16.20
C ASP A 213 -13.68 -13.28 -16.89
N SER A 214 -14.77 -13.46 -16.15
CA SER A 214 -16.15 -13.33 -16.65
C SER A 214 -16.47 -11.93 -17.22
N ARG A 215 -15.65 -10.90 -16.93
CA ARG A 215 -15.79 -9.55 -17.45
C ARG A 215 -14.98 -9.29 -18.70
N LEU A 216 -14.03 -10.17 -19.02
CA LEU A 216 -13.37 -10.17 -20.31
C LEU A 216 -14.42 -10.64 -21.32
N GLY A 217 -14.81 -9.80 -22.24
CA GLY A 217 -15.74 -10.21 -23.29
C GLY A 217 -15.17 -11.40 -24.06
N GLY A 218 -16.05 -12.21 -24.61
CA GLY A 218 -15.67 -13.19 -25.63
C GLY A 218 -15.25 -12.49 -26.93
N GLY A 219 -14.75 -13.24 -27.89
CA GLY A 219 -14.37 -12.70 -29.18
C GLY A 219 -14.14 -13.76 -30.24
N ASP A 220 -14.33 -13.34 -31.49
CA ASP A 220 -14.08 -14.20 -32.64
C ASP A 220 -12.59 -14.19 -32.99
N VAL A 221 -12.03 -15.35 -33.14
CA VAL A 221 -10.65 -15.56 -33.58
C VAL A 221 -10.69 -16.08 -35.02
N PRO A 222 -10.14 -15.35 -36.00
CA PRO A 222 -10.19 -15.74 -37.40
C PRO A 222 -9.39 -17.01 -37.66
N ALA A 223 -9.76 -17.74 -38.70
CA ALA A 223 -9.04 -18.94 -39.16
C ALA A 223 -7.59 -18.56 -39.52
N THR A 224 -6.68 -19.50 -39.23
CA THR A 224 -5.30 -19.50 -39.72
C THR A 224 -5.11 -20.61 -40.77
N PRO A 225 -3.96 -20.73 -41.45
CA PRO A 225 -3.69 -21.83 -42.35
C PRO A 225 -3.76 -23.20 -41.70
N THR A 226 -3.64 -23.29 -40.36
CA THR A 226 -3.56 -24.55 -39.59
C THR A 226 -4.72 -24.77 -38.63
N THR A 227 -5.56 -23.74 -38.38
CA THR A 227 -6.68 -23.82 -37.42
C THR A 227 -7.94 -23.16 -38.01
N PRO A 228 -9.15 -23.73 -37.76
CA PRO A 228 -10.40 -23.09 -38.15
C PRO A 228 -10.64 -21.81 -37.34
N ALA A 229 -11.58 -20.96 -37.77
CA ALA A 229 -12.10 -19.88 -36.95
C ALA A 229 -12.82 -20.45 -35.73
N PHE A 230 -12.73 -19.73 -34.63
CA PHE A 230 -13.41 -20.07 -33.38
C PHE A 230 -13.85 -18.84 -32.60
N THR A 231 -14.81 -19.01 -31.72
CA THR A 231 -15.27 -17.94 -30.83
C THR A 231 -14.94 -18.36 -29.37
N VAL A 232 -14.31 -17.45 -28.63
CA VAL A 232 -14.25 -17.56 -27.18
C VAL A 232 -15.53 -16.93 -26.64
N ASP A 233 -16.39 -17.71 -26.00
CA ASP A 233 -17.70 -17.26 -25.53
C ASP A 233 -17.60 -16.61 -24.13
N GLY A 234 -16.60 -16.97 -23.33
CA GLY A 234 -16.31 -16.37 -22.04
C GLY A 234 -15.61 -17.30 -21.05
N PHE A 235 -15.39 -16.75 -19.85
CA PHE A 235 -14.69 -17.40 -18.74
C PHE A 235 -15.50 -17.29 -17.45
N THR A 236 -15.23 -18.17 -16.49
CA THR A 236 -15.67 -17.96 -15.10
C THR A 236 -14.62 -17.16 -14.35
N ASP A 237 -15.03 -16.51 -13.25
CA ASP A 237 -14.07 -15.88 -12.34
C ASP A 237 -13.20 -16.96 -11.66
N ILE A 238 -11.94 -16.60 -11.40
CA ILE A 238 -10.99 -17.46 -10.70
C ILE A 238 -10.53 -16.80 -9.39
N SER A 239 -10.36 -17.60 -8.34
CA SER A 239 -9.88 -17.12 -7.04
C SER A 239 -8.65 -17.90 -6.60
N PHE A 240 -7.72 -17.20 -5.94
CA PHE A 240 -6.44 -17.73 -5.48
C PHE A 240 -6.26 -17.48 -3.99
N SER A 241 -5.46 -18.32 -3.34
CA SER A 241 -5.05 -18.17 -1.95
C SER A 241 -3.54 -18.12 -1.85
N GLN A 242 -3.01 -17.09 -1.19
CA GLN A 242 -1.59 -16.90 -0.94
C GLN A 242 -1.32 -16.96 0.56
N SER A 243 -0.42 -17.81 1.00
CA SER A 243 -0.11 -18.06 2.41
C SER A 243 1.23 -17.52 2.85
N SER A 244 2.03 -16.98 1.94
CA SER A 244 3.39 -16.53 2.23
C SER A 244 3.66 -15.14 1.63
N GLY A 245 4.12 -14.24 2.48
CA GLY A 245 4.48 -12.88 2.08
C GLY A 245 4.89 -12.05 3.29
N TRP A 246 5.47 -10.89 3.00
CA TRP A 246 5.87 -9.91 4.01
C TRP A 246 5.91 -8.51 3.41
N ALA A 247 5.87 -7.50 4.29
CA ALA A 247 6.16 -6.13 3.90
C ALA A 247 7.17 -5.48 4.84
N LEU A 248 7.80 -4.43 4.32
CA LEU A 248 8.57 -3.47 5.11
C LEU A 248 7.96 -2.09 4.91
N ARG A 249 7.81 -1.36 6.02
CA ARG A 249 7.39 0.04 6.01
C ARG A 249 8.40 0.89 6.76
N ALA A 250 8.70 2.05 6.21
CA ALA A 250 9.53 3.06 6.85
C ALA A 250 8.90 4.44 6.68
N SER A 251 8.94 5.26 7.71
CA SER A 251 8.55 6.67 7.59
C SER A 251 9.35 7.57 8.54
N ALA A 252 9.40 8.85 8.19
CA ALA A 252 9.99 9.89 9.02
C ALA A 252 9.01 11.04 9.14
N LYS A 253 8.41 11.24 10.32
CA LYS A 253 7.46 12.32 10.55
C LYS A 253 8.17 13.54 11.14
N VAL A 254 8.14 14.63 10.39
CA VAL A 254 8.74 15.93 10.73
C VAL A 254 7.63 16.90 11.13
N PRO A 255 7.52 17.31 12.41
CA PRO A 255 6.53 18.30 12.82
C PRO A 255 6.92 19.70 12.32
N VAL A 256 6.05 20.31 11.53
CA VAL A 256 6.21 21.69 11.03
C VAL A 256 5.64 22.69 12.03
N THR A 257 4.46 22.39 12.56
CA THR A 257 3.81 23.15 13.63
C THR A 257 3.34 22.22 14.76
N ARG A 258 2.56 22.70 15.72
CA ARG A 258 1.93 21.83 16.73
C ARG A 258 0.88 20.89 16.14
N ARG A 259 0.31 21.27 14.99
CA ARG A 259 -0.77 20.52 14.33
C ARG A 259 -0.39 19.94 12.98
N TRP A 260 0.62 20.50 12.32
CA TRP A 260 1.02 20.11 10.99
C TRP A 260 2.34 19.34 10.99
N SER A 261 2.39 18.28 10.22
CA SER A 261 3.59 17.46 10.00
C SER A 261 3.74 17.11 8.52
N VAL A 262 4.98 16.89 8.09
CA VAL A 262 5.33 16.29 6.78
C VAL A 262 5.92 14.93 7.04
N GLU A 263 5.50 13.93 6.26
CA GLU A 263 5.92 12.55 6.45
C GLU A 263 6.25 11.89 5.11
N PRO A 264 7.53 11.86 4.68
CA PRO A 264 7.99 10.91 3.68
C PRO A 264 7.87 9.49 4.21
N TYR A 265 7.47 8.57 3.33
CA TYR A 265 7.29 7.16 3.67
C TYR A 265 7.63 6.25 2.51
N TYR A 266 7.92 4.99 2.85
CA TYR A 266 8.14 3.90 1.93
C TYR A 266 7.40 2.65 2.41
N VAL A 267 6.78 1.92 1.48
CA VAL A 267 6.13 0.62 1.73
C VAL A 267 6.56 -0.34 0.63
N TYR A 268 7.00 -1.53 1.03
CA TYR A 268 7.36 -2.59 0.11
C TYR A 268 6.67 -3.89 0.53
N TRP A 269 5.97 -4.54 -0.39
CA TRP A 269 5.37 -5.86 -0.22
C TRP A 269 6.09 -6.87 -1.11
N ASN A 270 6.27 -8.09 -0.62
CA ASN A 270 6.67 -9.27 -1.39
C ASN A 270 5.75 -10.42 -1.03
N VAL A 271 4.99 -10.91 -2.00
CA VAL A 271 4.01 -11.97 -1.82
C VAL A 271 4.34 -13.11 -2.77
N LYS A 272 4.31 -14.34 -2.24
CA LYS A 272 4.65 -15.54 -2.99
C LYS A 272 3.47 -16.05 -3.81
N ALA A 273 3.80 -16.77 -4.88
CA ALA A 273 2.81 -17.37 -5.77
C ALA A 273 1.76 -18.21 -5.03
N SER A 274 0.57 -18.26 -5.58
CA SER A 274 -0.47 -19.17 -5.15
C SER A 274 -0.26 -20.57 -5.73
N PRO A 275 -0.91 -21.60 -5.17
CA PRO A 275 -1.16 -22.84 -5.89
C PRO A 275 -1.98 -22.58 -7.15
N VAL A 276 -1.88 -23.52 -8.12
CA VAL A 276 -2.74 -23.51 -9.31
C VAL A 276 -4.19 -23.74 -8.90
N ASN A 277 -5.08 -22.94 -9.47
CA ASN A 277 -6.53 -23.13 -9.43
C ASN A 277 -7.08 -23.17 -10.87
N TYR A 278 -8.36 -23.45 -11.03
CA TYR A 278 -8.96 -23.66 -12.34
C TYR A 278 -10.15 -22.73 -12.56
N GLU A 279 -10.27 -22.23 -13.77
CA GLU A 279 -11.45 -21.55 -14.30
C GLU A 279 -12.04 -22.35 -15.45
N THR A 280 -13.29 -22.08 -15.80
CA THR A 280 -13.94 -22.67 -16.97
C THR A 280 -13.94 -21.68 -18.11
N ALA A 281 -13.31 -22.04 -19.22
CA ALA A 281 -13.44 -21.36 -20.50
C ALA A 281 -14.55 -22.03 -21.33
N THR A 282 -15.38 -21.22 -21.96
CA THR A 282 -16.39 -21.68 -22.94
C THR A 282 -15.98 -21.16 -24.32
N PHE A 283 -15.91 -22.06 -25.30
CA PHE A 283 -15.53 -21.72 -26.67
C PHE A 283 -16.24 -22.56 -27.71
N THR A 284 -16.43 -22.02 -28.91
CA THR A 284 -17.16 -22.65 -30.01
C THR A 284 -16.26 -22.80 -31.22
N VAL A 285 -16.17 -24.01 -31.75
CA VAL A 285 -15.48 -24.37 -33.01
C VAL A 285 -16.45 -25.15 -33.88
N ASN A 286 -16.58 -24.85 -35.17
CA ASN A 286 -17.48 -25.55 -36.10
C ASN A 286 -18.93 -25.69 -35.60
N ASN A 287 -19.47 -24.68 -34.92
CA ASN A 287 -20.79 -24.64 -34.28
C ASN A 287 -20.96 -25.63 -33.11
N ILE A 288 -19.88 -26.18 -32.56
CA ILE A 288 -19.90 -27.02 -31.36
C ILE A 288 -19.27 -26.28 -30.20
N THR A 289 -20.08 -25.96 -29.21
CA THR A 289 -19.64 -25.25 -27.96
C THR A 289 -19.13 -26.27 -26.95
N VAL A 290 -17.99 -25.98 -26.36
CA VAL A 290 -17.32 -26.82 -25.36
C VAL A 290 -16.92 -25.99 -24.16
N GLN A 291 -16.92 -26.60 -22.99
CA GLN A 291 -16.34 -26.07 -21.77
C GLN A 291 -15.05 -26.79 -21.43
N GLN A 292 -14.02 -26.04 -21.09
CA GLN A 292 -12.70 -26.56 -20.74
C GLN A 292 -12.19 -25.93 -19.46
N GLN A 293 -11.55 -26.72 -18.59
CA GLN A 293 -10.84 -26.20 -17.41
C GLN A 293 -9.47 -25.68 -17.82
N LEU A 294 -9.18 -24.41 -17.49
CA LEU A 294 -7.88 -23.80 -17.66
C LEU A 294 -7.26 -23.58 -16.28
N GLY A 295 -6.03 -24.05 -16.10
CA GLY A 295 -5.28 -23.85 -14.86
C GLY A 295 -4.55 -22.51 -14.90
N ALA A 296 -4.69 -21.74 -13.83
CA ALA A 296 -3.95 -20.49 -13.60
C ALA A 296 -3.45 -20.40 -12.16
N TYR A 297 -2.52 -19.52 -11.90
CA TYR A 297 -2.03 -19.21 -10.56
C TYR A 297 -1.70 -17.73 -10.46
N GLU A 298 -1.78 -17.18 -9.26
CA GLU A 298 -1.27 -15.85 -8.95
C GLU A 298 0.25 -15.92 -8.83
N PRO A 299 1.04 -15.19 -9.63
CA PRO A 299 2.49 -15.29 -9.60
C PRO A 299 3.08 -14.63 -8.34
N ASP A 300 4.38 -14.89 -8.09
CA ASP A 300 5.17 -14.09 -7.15
C ASP A 300 5.04 -12.61 -7.55
N ASN A 301 4.74 -11.75 -6.58
CA ASN A 301 4.66 -10.33 -6.87
C ASN A 301 5.33 -9.47 -5.79
N ASN A 302 5.71 -8.28 -6.19
CA ASN A 302 6.16 -7.26 -5.27
C ASN A 302 5.55 -5.90 -5.61
N THR A 303 5.30 -5.13 -4.57
CA THR A 303 4.77 -3.78 -4.67
C THR A 303 5.69 -2.83 -3.94
N SER A 304 6.06 -1.72 -4.54
CA SER A 304 6.75 -0.62 -3.89
C SER A 304 5.93 0.66 -3.99
N GLU A 305 5.93 1.42 -2.91
CA GLU A 305 5.27 2.71 -2.81
C GLU A 305 6.16 3.68 -2.06
N PHE A 306 6.52 4.78 -2.70
CA PHE A 306 7.23 5.89 -2.08
C PHE A 306 6.37 7.15 -2.16
N GLY A 307 6.17 7.85 -1.05
CA GLY A 307 5.30 9.02 -1.03
C GLY A 307 5.65 10.03 0.05
N VAL A 308 4.92 11.14 0.00
CA VAL A 308 4.98 12.20 1.01
C VAL A 308 3.57 12.60 1.38
N ARG A 309 3.30 12.73 2.68
CA ARG A 309 2.01 13.14 3.24
C ARG A 309 2.16 14.41 4.08
N LEU A 310 1.15 15.26 4.03
CA LEU A 310 0.95 16.38 4.96
C LEU A 310 -0.11 15.95 5.98
N GLY A 311 0.25 15.89 7.26
CA GLY A 311 -0.63 15.50 8.36
C GLY A 311 -1.15 16.70 9.13
N PHE A 312 -2.41 16.65 9.54
CA PHE A 312 -3.06 17.62 10.43
C PHE A 312 -3.68 16.90 11.62
N ARG A 313 -3.28 17.32 12.82
CA ARG A 313 -3.79 16.80 14.10
C ARG A 313 -4.83 17.73 14.71
N PHE A 314 -5.94 17.16 15.22
CA PHE A 314 -7.06 17.89 15.82
C PHE A 314 -7.63 17.18 17.05
#